data_6ce73f5be87bbc354f67a1029a691123
#
_entry.id   6ce73f5be87bbc354f67a1029a691123
#
_cell.length_a   1.000
_cell.length_b   1.000
_cell.length_c   1.000
_cell.angle_alpha   90.00
_cell.angle_beta   90.00
_cell.angle_gamma   90.00
#
_symmetry.space_group_name_H-M   'P 1'
#
loop_
_entity.id
_entity.type
_entity.pdbx_description
1 polymer ?
#
loop_
_entity_poly.entity_id
_entity_poly.type
_entity_poly.pdbx_seq_one_letter_code
_entity_poly.pdbx_strand_id
1 'polypeptide(L)'
;MSFDNYKFVLKTCASSENEVTGEDIDIEDRFECDLKDVNLKEGVNLFSPKKEEWKQYGIEKLIFPDFNFKVLEVHKDGVVLETSFQYSSYSSQFKISYVEPKHSESFWFGRYCYSYDLIFLKR
;
A
#
# COMPACT_ATOMS: atom_id res chain seq x y z
N MET A 1 10.54 -23.17 -1.28
CA MET A 1 11.27 -21.89 -1.38
C MET A 1 10.88 -20.98 -0.24
N SER A 2 11.86 -20.31 0.32
CA SER A 2 11.65 -19.39 1.43
C SER A 2 11.49 -17.96 0.93
N PHE A 3 10.60 -17.20 1.53
CA PHE A 3 10.44 -15.76 1.26
C PHE A 3 11.47 -14.90 2.04
N ASP A 4 12.37 -15.51 2.81
CA ASP A 4 13.30 -14.79 3.69
C ASP A 4 14.23 -13.83 2.95
N ASN A 5 14.46 -14.06 1.66
CA ASN A 5 15.30 -13.20 0.83
C ASN A 5 14.52 -12.12 0.10
N TYR A 6 13.26 -11.94 0.45
CA TYR A 6 12.37 -11.00 -0.22
C TYR A 6 11.82 -9.96 0.75
N LYS A 7 11.39 -8.85 0.19
CA LYS A 7 10.68 -7.81 0.92
C LYS A 7 9.53 -7.29 0.07
N PHE A 8 8.53 -6.72 0.71
CA PHE A 8 7.53 -5.92 0.04
C PHE A 8 7.94 -4.44 0.13
N VAL A 9 7.80 -3.73 -0.97
CA VAL A 9 7.95 -2.28 -1.03
C VAL A 9 6.60 -1.71 -1.44
N LEU A 10 6.06 -0.83 -0.61
CA LEU A 10 4.81 -0.12 -0.88
C LEU A 10 5.15 1.33 -1.21
N LYS A 11 4.82 1.75 -2.42
CA LYS A 11 4.92 3.15 -2.84
C LYS A 11 3.51 3.70 -2.92
N THR A 12 3.25 4.78 -2.23
CA THR A 12 1.94 5.43 -2.22
C THR A 12 2.02 6.82 -2.81
N CYS A 13 0.96 7.23 -3.47
CA CYS A 13 0.82 8.60 -3.96
C CYS A 13 -0.60 9.08 -3.68
N ALA A 14 -0.72 10.25 -3.09
CA ALA A 14 -1.99 10.93 -2.93
C ALA A 14 -1.89 12.28 -3.63
N SER A 15 -2.84 12.58 -4.50
CA SER A 15 -2.84 13.85 -5.25
C SER A 15 -4.18 14.56 -5.13
N SER A 16 -4.11 15.88 -5.14
CA SER A 16 -5.28 16.75 -5.14
C SER A 16 -4.93 18.06 -5.84
N GLU A 17 -5.90 18.62 -6.55
CA GLU A 17 -5.77 19.94 -7.14
C GLU A 17 -6.15 21.01 -6.12
N ASN A 18 -5.33 22.05 -5.99
CA ASN A 18 -5.66 23.21 -5.19
C ASN A 18 -6.60 24.12 -5.99
N GLU A 19 -7.85 24.25 -5.55
CA GLU A 19 -8.87 25.02 -6.27
C GLU A 19 -8.56 26.51 -6.37
N VAL A 20 -7.80 27.06 -5.43
CA VAL A 20 -7.50 28.50 -5.38
C VAL A 20 -6.34 28.86 -6.32
N THR A 21 -5.30 28.03 -6.35
CA THR A 21 -4.08 28.29 -7.14
C THR A 21 -4.02 27.47 -8.42
N GLY A 22 -4.84 26.43 -8.55
CA GLY A 22 -4.75 25.48 -9.66
C GLY A 22 -3.54 24.56 -9.60
N GLU A 23 -2.78 24.62 -8.52
CA GLU A 23 -1.61 23.75 -8.34
C GLU A 23 -2.01 22.37 -7.87
N ASP A 24 -1.37 21.36 -8.46
CA ASP A 24 -1.53 19.98 -8.01
C ASP A 24 -0.66 19.75 -6.77
N ILE A 25 -1.22 19.09 -5.78
CA ILE A 25 -0.51 18.65 -4.59
C ILE A 25 -0.32 17.15 -4.69
N ASP A 26 0.93 16.71 -4.79
CA ASP A 26 1.29 15.29 -4.84
C ASP A 26 2.11 14.94 -3.61
N ILE A 27 1.68 13.90 -2.90
CA ILE A 27 2.40 13.37 -1.76
C ILE A 27 2.75 11.92 -2.05
N GLU A 28 4.04 11.66 -2.09
CA GLU A 28 4.57 10.33 -2.33
C GLU A 28 5.24 9.82 -1.06
N ASP A 29 5.08 8.53 -0.80
CA ASP A 29 5.74 7.88 0.32
C ASP A 29 6.16 6.47 -0.05
N ARG A 30 7.03 5.89 0.78
CA ARG A 30 7.58 4.57 0.56
C ARG A 30 7.72 3.85 1.89
N PHE A 31 7.19 2.63 1.94
CA PHE A 31 7.28 1.75 3.10
C PHE A 31 7.91 0.43 2.67
N GLU A 32 8.63 -0.18 3.57
CA GLU A 32 9.24 -1.48 3.31
C GLU A 32 8.88 -2.46 4.42
N CYS A 33 8.62 -3.70 4.02
CA CYS A 33 8.35 -4.81 4.93
C CYS A 33 9.25 -5.98 4.56
N ASP A 34 10.24 -6.23 5.39
CA ASP A 34 11.18 -7.34 5.17
C ASP A 34 10.53 -8.63 5.65
N LEU A 35 10.39 -9.60 4.74
CA LEU A 35 9.73 -10.87 5.05
C LEU A 35 10.53 -11.77 5.97
N LYS A 36 11.80 -11.49 6.15
CA LYS A 36 12.64 -12.14 7.14
C LYS A 36 12.12 -11.90 8.56
N ASP A 37 11.57 -10.70 8.82
CA ASP A 37 11.12 -10.27 10.13
C ASP A 37 9.63 -10.51 10.37
N VAL A 38 8.92 -11.04 9.37
CA VAL A 38 7.48 -11.26 9.42
C VAL A 38 7.18 -12.75 9.32
N ASN A 39 6.36 -13.25 10.22
CA ASN A 39 5.82 -14.59 10.11
C ASN A 39 4.64 -14.54 9.12
N LEU A 40 4.94 -14.81 7.85
CA LEU A 40 3.99 -14.70 6.76
C LEU A 40 2.99 -15.84 6.80
N LYS A 41 1.76 -15.54 7.21
CA LYS A 41 0.66 -16.51 7.30
C LYS A 41 -0.67 -15.80 7.11
N GLU A 42 -1.72 -16.58 6.87
CA GLU A 42 -3.09 -16.08 6.76
C GLU A 42 -3.47 -15.22 7.96
N GLY A 43 -4.07 -14.07 7.69
CA GLY A 43 -4.53 -13.12 8.70
C GLY A 43 -3.54 -12.05 9.10
N VAL A 44 -2.27 -12.16 8.70
CA VAL A 44 -1.25 -11.14 9.02
C VAL A 44 -1.44 -9.91 8.15
N ASN A 45 -1.33 -8.73 8.75
CA ASN A 45 -1.34 -7.46 8.04
C ASN A 45 0.10 -7.00 7.82
N LEU A 46 0.44 -6.68 6.55
CA LEU A 46 1.81 -6.37 6.19
C LEU A 46 2.21 -4.91 6.43
N PHE A 47 1.31 -4.00 6.17
CA PHE A 47 1.58 -2.57 6.36
C PHE A 47 0.46 -1.96 7.17
N SER A 48 0.82 -1.22 8.20
CA SER A 48 -0.11 -0.43 8.99
C SER A 48 0.53 0.92 9.27
N PRO A 49 0.62 1.80 8.25
CA PRO A 49 1.23 3.11 8.46
C PRO A 49 0.48 3.86 9.54
N LYS A 50 1.20 4.36 10.53
CA LYS A 50 0.60 5.12 11.62
C LYS A 50 0.18 6.49 11.11
N LYS A 51 -1.02 6.94 11.49
CA LYS A 51 -1.53 8.28 11.12
C LYS A 51 -0.56 9.41 11.47
N GLU A 52 0.22 9.25 12.51
CA GLU A 52 1.19 10.25 12.95
C GLU A 52 2.31 10.46 11.93
N GLU A 53 2.66 9.46 11.15
CA GLU A 53 3.68 9.59 10.09
C GLU A 53 3.23 10.52 8.98
N TRP A 54 1.93 10.68 8.80
CA TRP A 54 1.35 11.52 7.75
C TRP A 54 1.26 13.00 8.16
N LYS A 55 1.22 13.29 9.45
CA LYS A 55 1.13 14.66 9.97
C LYS A 55 2.34 15.52 9.58
N GLN A 56 3.48 14.89 9.36
CA GLN A 56 4.70 15.62 8.96
C GLN A 56 4.55 16.37 7.63
N TYR A 57 3.57 16.00 6.81
CA TYR A 57 3.32 16.64 5.53
C TYR A 57 2.44 17.88 5.64
N GLY A 58 1.96 18.23 6.83
CA GLY A 58 1.16 19.42 7.07
C GLY A 58 -0.21 19.42 6.40
N ILE A 59 -0.70 18.28 5.98
CA ILE A 59 -1.94 18.16 5.24
C ILE A 59 -3.00 17.50 6.11
N GLU A 60 -3.53 18.27 7.05
CA GLU A 60 -4.59 17.79 7.94
C GLU A 60 -5.89 17.44 7.22
N LYS A 61 -6.08 17.95 6.00
CA LYS A 61 -7.30 17.78 5.22
C LYS A 61 -7.24 16.64 4.20
N LEU A 62 -6.04 16.14 3.89
CA LEU A 62 -5.91 14.94 3.08
C LEU A 62 -6.10 13.73 3.99
N ILE A 63 -7.20 13.06 3.80
CA ILE A 63 -7.45 11.79 4.47
C ILE A 63 -6.54 10.77 3.81
N PHE A 64 -5.41 10.51 4.44
CA PHE A 64 -4.53 9.46 3.96
C PHE A 64 -5.15 8.10 4.23
N PRO A 65 -5.22 7.26 3.22
CA PRO A 65 -5.74 5.93 3.44
C PRO A 65 -4.82 5.15 4.36
N ASP A 66 -5.38 4.59 5.41
CA ASP A 66 -4.74 3.50 6.12
C ASP A 66 -4.83 2.28 5.20
N PHE A 67 -3.92 2.18 4.24
CA PHE A 67 -3.84 1.00 3.42
C PHE A 67 -3.47 -0.20 4.29
N ASN A 68 -4.33 -1.18 4.27
CA ASN A 68 -4.11 -2.41 4.98
C ASN A 68 -3.98 -3.54 3.96
N PHE A 69 -2.91 -4.31 4.07
CA PHE A 69 -2.66 -5.45 3.19
C PHE A 69 -2.71 -6.72 4.03
N LYS A 70 -3.86 -7.36 4.02
CA LYS A 70 -4.08 -8.59 4.77
C LYS A 70 -3.69 -9.79 3.94
N VAL A 71 -2.90 -10.68 4.52
CA VAL A 71 -2.54 -11.95 3.89
C VAL A 71 -3.74 -12.88 3.94
N LEU A 72 -4.24 -13.29 2.78
CA LEU A 72 -5.32 -14.25 2.67
C LEU A 72 -4.81 -15.68 2.50
N GLU A 73 -3.80 -15.87 1.66
CA GLU A 73 -3.22 -17.17 1.38
C GLU A 73 -1.73 -17.04 1.13
N VAL A 74 -0.97 -18.04 1.50
CA VAL A 74 0.46 -18.14 1.21
C VAL A 74 0.69 -19.37 0.36
N HIS A 75 1.26 -19.17 -0.83
CA HIS A 75 1.61 -20.23 -1.77
C HIS A 75 3.13 -20.33 -1.93
N LYS A 76 3.61 -21.40 -2.54
CA LYS A 76 5.04 -21.59 -2.77
C LYS A 76 5.66 -20.50 -3.65
N ASP A 77 4.88 -19.94 -4.56
CA ASP A 77 5.33 -18.98 -5.56
C ASP A 77 4.89 -17.56 -5.29
N GLY A 78 4.06 -17.32 -4.28
CA GLY A 78 3.53 -15.99 -4.00
C GLY A 78 2.52 -15.92 -2.89
N VAL A 79 1.92 -14.77 -2.75
CA VAL A 79 1.01 -14.44 -1.66
C VAL A 79 -0.25 -13.79 -2.22
N VAL A 80 -1.41 -14.23 -1.73
CA VAL A 80 -2.68 -13.58 -2.04
C VAL A 80 -2.98 -12.58 -0.93
N LEU A 81 -3.23 -11.34 -1.34
CA LEU A 81 -3.43 -10.22 -0.44
C LEU A 81 -4.79 -9.57 -0.69
N GLU A 82 -5.34 -9.00 0.37
CA GLU A 82 -6.49 -8.12 0.28
C GLU A 82 -6.09 -6.74 0.77
N THR A 83 -6.27 -5.73 -0.07
CA THR A 83 -6.11 -4.36 0.36
C THR A 83 -7.47 -3.73 0.64
N SER A 84 -7.54 -2.89 1.65
CA SER A 84 -8.73 -2.14 1.99
C SER A 84 -8.36 -0.72 2.39
N PHE A 85 -9.34 0.17 2.24
CA PHE A 85 -9.19 1.57 2.59
C PHE A 85 -10.25 1.92 3.66
N GLN A 86 -9.79 2.38 4.80
CA GLN A 86 -10.63 2.57 5.99
C GLN A 86 -11.85 3.49 5.77
N TYR A 87 -11.72 4.50 4.92
CA TYR A 87 -12.74 5.53 4.76
C TYR A 87 -13.64 5.34 3.53
N SER A 88 -13.52 4.21 2.85
CA SER A 88 -14.37 3.90 1.71
C SER A 88 -14.69 2.41 1.68
N SER A 89 -15.61 2.02 0.80
CA SER A 89 -15.92 0.61 0.57
C SER A 89 -14.91 -0.07 -0.37
N TYR A 90 -13.82 0.63 -0.69
CA TYR A 90 -12.80 0.07 -1.59
C TYR A 90 -12.11 -1.13 -0.96
N SER A 91 -12.10 -2.22 -1.69
CA SER A 91 -11.29 -3.38 -1.35
C SER A 91 -10.93 -4.12 -2.64
N SER A 92 -9.78 -4.76 -2.64
CA SER A 92 -9.30 -5.50 -3.80
C SER A 92 -8.48 -6.70 -3.34
N GLN A 93 -8.62 -7.82 -4.06
CA GLN A 93 -7.84 -9.02 -3.80
C GLN A 93 -6.96 -9.30 -5.01
N PHE A 94 -5.71 -9.66 -4.77
CA PHE A 94 -4.75 -9.93 -5.82
C PHE A 94 -3.65 -10.88 -5.33
N LYS A 95 -2.96 -11.50 -6.28
CA LYS A 95 -1.81 -12.35 -5.99
C LYS A 95 -0.54 -11.66 -6.48
N ILE A 96 0.47 -11.61 -5.63
CA ILE A 96 1.83 -11.23 -5.98
C ILE A 96 2.70 -12.48 -5.95
N SER A 97 3.52 -12.69 -6.97
CA SER A 97 4.34 -13.88 -7.11
C SER A 97 5.71 -13.55 -7.71
N TYR A 98 6.57 -14.55 -7.81
CA TYR A 98 7.88 -14.38 -8.45
C TYR A 98 7.80 -13.99 -9.92
N VAL A 99 6.71 -14.36 -10.60
CA VAL A 99 6.51 -14.04 -12.04
C VAL A 99 5.70 -12.77 -12.24
N GLU A 100 4.88 -12.39 -11.25
CA GLU A 100 4.12 -11.14 -11.25
C GLU A 100 4.42 -10.38 -9.95
N PRO A 101 5.60 -9.76 -9.87
CA PRO A 101 6.08 -9.21 -8.59
C PRO A 101 5.55 -7.81 -8.26
N LYS A 102 4.66 -7.27 -9.07
CA LYS A 102 4.14 -5.92 -8.86
C LYS A 102 2.64 -5.89 -9.05
N HIS A 103 1.97 -5.15 -8.17
CA HIS A 103 0.54 -4.85 -8.28
C HIS A 103 0.33 -3.36 -8.04
N SER A 104 -0.44 -2.72 -8.91
CA SER A 104 -0.71 -1.29 -8.83
C SER A 104 -2.20 -1.03 -8.97
N GLU A 105 -2.72 -0.11 -8.19
CA GLU A 105 -4.10 0.33 -8.29
C GLU A 105 -4.20 1.83 -8.00
N SER A 106 -5.26 2.44 -8.53
CA SER A 106 -5.60 3.82 -8.23
C SER A 106 -7.11 3.95 -8.06
N PHE A 107 -7.53 4.89 -7.23
CA PHE A 107 -8.95 5.15 -7.02
C PHE A 107 -9.15 6.60 -6.56
N TRP A 108 -10.38 7.07 -6.72
CA TRP A 108 -10.77 8.41 -6.30
C TRP A 108 -11.59 8.36 -5.02
N PHE A 109 -11.31 9.27 -4.11
CA PHE A 109 -12.12 9.52 -2.93
C PHE A 109 -12.40 11.02 -2.88
N GLY A 110 -13.61 11.40 -3.30
CA GLY A 110 -13.92 12.80 -3.50
C GLY A 110 -13.05 13.41 -4.60
N ARG A 111 -12.33 14.47 -4.25
CA ARG A 111 -11.41 15.17 -5.16
C ARG A 111 -9.98 14.65 -5.09
N TYR A 112 -9.74 13.66 -4.24
CA TYR A 112 -8.40 13.10 -4.04
C TYR A 112 -8.23 11.84 -4.86
N CYS A 113 -7.10 11.73 -5.53
CA CYS A 113 -6.69 10.52 -6.22
C CYS A 113 -5.63 9.81 -5.39
N TYR A 114 -5.87 8.56 -5.06
CA TYR A 114 -4.92 7.73 -4.34
C TYR A 114 -4.45 6.63 -5.26
N SER A 115 -3.16 6.35 -5.22
CA SER A 115 -2.57 5.24 -5.95
C SER A 115 -1.50 4.55 -5.12
N TYR A 116 -1.27 3.29 -5.41
CA TYR A 116 -0.17 2.58 -4.80
C TYR A 116 0.43 1.58 -5.77
N ASP A 117 1.72 1.30 -5.55
CA ASP A 117 2.44 0.19 -6.15
C ASP A 117 2.92 -0.69 -5.01
N LEU A 118 2.57 -1.97 -5.05
CA LEU A 118 3.10 -2.97 -4.13
C LEU A 118 4.05 -3.87 -4.91
N ILE A 119 5.31 -3.92 -4.49
CA ILE A 119 6.37 -4.60 -5.21
C ILE A 119 6.96 -5.69 -4.33
N PHE A 120 7.05 -6.90 -4.88
CA PHE A 120 7.71 -8.05 -4.26
C PHE A 120 9.14 -8.11 -4.79
N LEU A 121 10.09 -7.76 -3.96
CA LEU A 121 11.46 -7.50 -4.38
C LEU A 121 12.44 -8.39 -3.63
N LYS A 122 13.37 -8.97 -4.36
CA LYS A 122 14.48 -9.70 -3.76
C LYS A 122 15.47 -8.72 -3.13
N ARG A 123 15.87 -9.03 -1.90
CA ARG A 123 16.86 -8.23 -1.20
C ARG A 123 18.25 -8.32 -1.82
#